data_796b0a8de0d2b87c7965890395caeb29
#
_entry.id   796b0a8de0d2b87c7965890395caeb29
#
_cell.length_a   1.000
_cell.length_b   1.000
_cell.length_c   1.000
_cell.angle_alpha   90.00
_cell.angle_beta   90.00
_cell.angle_gamma   90.00
#
_symmetry.space_group_name_H-M   'P 1'
#
loop_
_entity.id
_entity.type
_entity.pdbx_description
1 polymer ?
#
loop_
_entity_poly.entity_id
_entity_poly.type
_entity_poly.pdbx_seq_one_letter_code
_entity_poly.pdbx_strand_id
1 'polypeptide(L)'
;SIPPGYAKFYGKGENTSMIKSPVITGQGFTYDGNLVIECDSHVEKNQWWENFHVLNGAYFTKMGDSKVIIDVCTGIKNGGNEGGDPEDPKFPIIMDDNRNYAYLFEDQWPLYGDYDMNDLVLIIKERKISINKSNKAEEFTLSLDLSAAGATKSIGAAIMLDGVPASAITQPVEFSDNSLFKGFNVNSNLIENGQDYAVIPLFDDAHKALGRDRY
;
A
#
# COMPACT_ATOMS: atom_id res chain seq x y z
N SER A 1 3.22 17.46 23.39
CA SER A 1 2.48 16.21 23.56
C SER A 1 1.04 16.54 23.88
N ILE A 2 0.09 16.08 23.07
CA ILE A 2 -1.32 16.17 23.38
C ILE A 2 -1.56 15.20 24.54
N PRO A 3 -2.17 15.66 25.66
CA PRO A 3 -2.47 14.76 26.77
C PRO A 3 -3.35 13.58 26.28
N PRO A 4 -3.22 12.38 26.84
CA PRO A 4 -4.10 11.26 26.51
C PRO A 4 -5.56 11.65 26.70
N GLY A 5 -6.37 11.50 25.67
CA GLY A 5 -7.80 11.79 25.70
C GLY A 5 -8.24 13.07 25.00
N TYR A 6 -7.31 13.89 24.52
CA TYR A 6 -7.64 15.12 23.78
C TYR A 6 -7.26 14.97 22.31
N ALA A 7 -8.21 14.62 21.47
CA ALA A 7 -8.04 14.62 20.04
C ALA A 7 -8.74 15.82 19.40
N LYS A 8 -8.08 16.40 18.37
CA LYS A 8 -8.64 17.47 17.56
C LYS A 8 -8.79 17.00 16.13
N PHE A 9 -9.98 17.13 15.59
CA PHE A 9 -10.34 16.77 14.22
C PHE A 9 -10.67 18.02 13.45
N TYR A 10 -9.99 18.24 12.33
CA TYR A 10 -10.15 19.45 11.52
C TYR A 10 -10.63 19.10 10.12
N GLY A 11 -11.77 19.63 9.73
CA GLY A 11 -12.19 19.69 8.34
C GLY A 11 -11.58 20.95 7.69
N LYS A 12 -10.63 20.76 6.76
CA LYS A 12 -9.95 21.85 6.06
C LYS A 12 -10.35 21.90 4.59
N GLY A 13 -10.43 23.14 4.06
CA GLY A 13 -10.70 23.38 2.65
C GLY A 13 -12.18 23.43 2.31
N GLU A 14 -12.46 23.40 1.01
CA GLU A 14 -13.82 23.52 0.47
C GLU A 14 -14.62 22.22 0.55
N ASN A 15 -13.94 21.09 0.56
CA ASN A 15 -14.56 19.77 0.65
C ASN A 15 -14.90 19.43 2.11
N THR A 16 -16.12 18.95 2.33
CA THR A 16 -16.55 18.53 3.66
C THR A 16 -15.91 17.20 4.03
N SER A 17 -15.24 17.18 5.17
CA SER A 17 -14.70 15.94 5.77
C SER A 17 -15.80 15.25 6.59
N MET A 18 -15.73 13.92 6.70
CA MET A 18 -16.71 13.14 7.47
C MET A 18 -16.03 12.16 8.44
N ILE A 19 -16.58 12.08 9.65
CA ILE A 19 -16.36 10.99 10.58
C ILE A 19 -17.68 10.24 10.69
N LYS A 20 -17.68 8.94 10.36
CA LYS A 20 -18.88 8.10 10.38
C LYS A 20 -18.64 6.85 11.21
N SER A 21 -19.43 6.72 12.28
CA SER A 21 -19.41 5.54 13.16
C SER A 21 -20.70 5.49 13.96
N PRO A 22 -21.32 4.31 14.13
CA PRO A 22 -22.53 4.19 14.97
C PRO A 22 -22.31 4.70 16.39
N VAL A 23 -21.13 4.47 16.94
CA VAL A 23 -20.75 4.89 18.30
C VAL A 23 -19.36 5.52 18.27
N ILE A 24 -19.24 6.71 18.83
CA ILE A 24 -17.98 7.39 19.09
C ILE A 24 -17.78 7.45 20.61
N THR A 25 -16.64 6.98 21.08
CA THR A 25 -16.28 7.00 22.49
C THR A 25 -15.00 7.78 22.69
N GLY A 26 -15.02 8.72 23.64
CA GLY A 26 -13.84 9.51 23.95
C GLY A 26 -14.12 10.60 24.97
N GLN A 27 -13.16 11.48 25.17
CA GLN A 27 -13.32 12.63 26.06
C GLN A 27 -12.53 13.83 25.53
N GLY A 28 -13.08 15.04 25.70
CA GLY A 28 -12.42 16.28 25.35
C GLY A 28 -12.11 16.43 23.86
N PHE A 29 -12.86 15.78 22.98
CA PHE A 29 -12.65 15.89 21.53
C PHE A 29 -13.04 17.29 21.04
N THR A 30 -12.26 17.80 20.11
CA THR A 30 -12.58 19.01 19.38
C THR A 30 -12.81 18.67 17.92
N TYR A 31 -13.99 19.02 17.40
CA TYR A 31 -14.38 18.92 16.01
C TYR A 31 -14.48 20.33 15.44
N ASP A 32 -13.73 20.64 14.39
CA ASP A 32 -13.54 22.01 13.94
C ASP A 32 -13.57 22.11 12.40
N GLY A 33 -14.19 23.15 11.89
CA GLY A 33 -14.20 23.50 10.48
C GLY A 33 -15.24 22.73 9.66
N ASN A 34 -14.95 22.50 8.37
CA ASN A 34 -15.85 21.83 7.43
C ASN A 34 -15.87 20.32 7.66
N LEU A 35 -16.51 19.89 8.74
CA LEU A 35 -16.51 18.51 9.25
C LEU A 35 -17.91 18.09 9.69
N VAL A 36 -18.38 16.94 9.19
CA VAL A 36 -19.60 16.29 9.67
C VAL A 36 -19.26 15.06 10.49
N ILE A 37 -19.94 14.89 11.61
CA ILE A 37 -19.83 13.73 12.49
C ILE A 37 -21.17 12.98 12.45
N GLU A 38 -21.18 11.87 11.75
CA GLU A 38 -22.37 11.02 11.60
C GLU A 38 -22.29 9.87 12.57
N CYS A 39 -23.11 9.91 13.63
CA CYS A 39 -23.15 8.88 14.66
C CYS A 39 -24.51 8.81 15.34
N ASP A 40 -24.90 7.62 15.86
CA ASP A 40 -26.10 7.46 16.68
C ASP A 40 -25.83 7.79 18.14
N SER A 41 -24.61 7.61 18.59
CA SER A 41 -24.22 7.86 19.99
C SER A 41 -22.79 8.37 20.08
N HIS A 42 -22.63 9.45 20.84
CA HIS A 42 -21.33 9.98 21.26
C HIS A 42 -21.22 9.84 22.78
N VAL A 43 -20.38 8.89 23.23
CA VAL A 43 -20.24 8.58 24.65
C VAL A 43 -19.01 9.27 25.21
N GLU A 44 -19.22 10.22 26.14
CA GLU A 44 -18.16 10.87 26.88
C GLU A 44 -18.08 10.34 28.31
N LYS A 45 -16.86 10.32 28.86
CA LYS A 45 -16.69 10.14 30.30
C LYS A 45 -17.15 11.42 31.00
N ASN A 46 -18.09 11.27 31.93
CA ASN A 46 -18.78 12.37 32.64
C ASN A 46 -17.86 13.13 33.61
N GLN A 47 -16.87 13.82 33.06
CA GLN A 47 -16.19 14.88 33.81
C GLN A 47 -16.58 16.20 33.16
N TRP A 48 -17.10 17.16 33.94
CA TRP A 48 -17.64 18.43 33.42
C TRP A 48 -16.62 19.29 32.60
N TRP A 49 -15.34 19.02 32.73
CA TRP A 49 -14.26 19.68 31.96
C TRP A 49 -13.81 18.86 30.73
N GLU A 50 -14.40 17.73 30.46
CA GLU A 50 -14.00 16.82 29.39
C GLU A 50 -15.03 16.71 28.26
N ASN A 51 -15.92 17.69 28.16
CA ASN A 51 -16.91 17.75 27.10
C ASN A 51 -16.25 17.95 25.73
N PHE A 52 -16.84 17.38 24.71
CA PHE A 52 -16.41 17.65 23.35
C PHE A 52 -16.81 19.08 22.91
N HIS A 53 -16.04 19.62 21.99
CA HIS A 53 -16.26 20.95 21.42
C HIS A 53 -16.55 20.83 19.92
N VAL A 54 -17.55 21.56 19.46
CA VAL A 54 -17.92 21.65 18.04
C VAL A 54 -17.77 23.08 17.60
N LEU A 55 -16.87 23.35 16.66
CA LEU A 55 -16.43 24.70 16.30
C LEU A 55 -16.48 24.91 14.78
N ASN A 56 -16.64 26.18 14.40
CA ASN A 56 -16.40 26.69 13.05
C ASN A 56 -17.12 25.91 11.92
N GLY A 57 -18.37 25.48 12.17
CA GLY A 57 -19.19 24.81 11.15
C GLY A 57 -19.21 23.28 11.20
N ALA A 58 -18.40 22.66 12.05
CA ALA A 58 -18.56 21.24 12.33
C ALA A 58 -19.93 20.95 12.95
N TYR A 59 -20.52 19.79 12.65
CA TYR A 59 -21.82 19.43 13.22
C TYR A 59 -22.00 17.92 13.33
N PHE A 60 -22.90 17.50 14.24
CA PHE A 60 -23.33 16.12 14.42
C PHE A 60 -24.63 15.84 13.66
N THR A 61 -24.75 14.64 13.14
CA THR A 61 -25.97 14.11 12.55
C THR A 61 -26.10 12.61 12.84
N LYS A 62 -27.32 12.07 12.74
CA LYS A 62 -27.54 10.62 12.92
C LYS A 62 -26.99 9.83 11.76
N MET A 63 -26.76 8.55 12.01
CA MET A 63 -26.37 7.60 10.98
C MET A 63 -27.36 7.59 9.81
N GLY A 64 -26.88 7.82 8.60
CA GLY A 64 -27.68 7.88 7.39
C GLY A 64 -28.31 9.24 7.05
N ASP A 65 -28.28 10.23 7.95
CA ASP A 65 -28.94 11.52 7.75
C ASP A 65 -28.06 12.57 7.09
N SER A 66 -26.75 12.37 7.04
CA SER A 66 -25.84 13.30 6.38
C SER A 66 -26.05 13.32 4.87
N LYS A 67 -26.07 14.53 4.30
CA LYS A 67 -26.15 14.77 2.86
C LYS A 67 -24.78 14.93 2.20
N VAL A 68 -23.73 14.63 2.93
CA VAL A 68 -22.36 14.77 2.43
C VAL A 68 -22.04 13.63 1.50
N ILE A 69 -21.65 13.99 0.28
CA ILE A 69 -21.10 13.06 -0.70
C ILE A 69 -19.60 13.00 -0.45
N ILE A 70 -19.09 11.80 -0.23
CA ILE A 70 -17.65 11.57 -0.11
C ILE A 70 -17.22 10.74 -1.30
N ASP A 71 -16.29 11.29 -2.07
CA ASP A 71 -15.69 10.58 -3.19
C ASP A 71 -15.07 9.27 -2.74
N VAL A 72 -15.17 8.26 -3.58
CA VAL A 72 -14.59 6.94 -3.33
C VAL A 72 -13.07 7.08 -3.24
N CYS A 73 -12.54 6.97 -2.05
CA CYS A 73 -11.11 6.91 -1.83
C CYS A 73 -10.68 5.45 -1.91
N THR A 74 -9.85 5.11 -2.90
CA THR A 74 -9.27 3.76 -3.07
C THR A 74 -10.27 2.60 -3.07
N GLY A 75 -11.40 2.77 -3.77
CA GLY A 75 -12.33 1.68 -4.01
C GLY A 75 -13.23 1.27 -2.86
N ILE A 76 -13.17 1.94 -1.72
CA ILE A 76 -14.09 1.71 -0.61
C ILE A 76 -15.14 2.83 -0.62
N LYS A 77 -16.42 2.45 -0.68
CA LYS A 77 -17.52 3.40 -0.46
C LYS A 77 -17.41 3.94 0.96
N ASN A 78 -17.01 5.18 1.07
CA ASN A 78 -16.96 5.84 2.35
C ASN A 78 -18.23 6.65 2.55
N GLY A 79 -19.20 6.04 3.13
CA GLY A 79 -20.14 6.62 4.03
C GLY A 79 -20.94 7.88 3.65
N GLY A 80 -20.80 8.40 2.47
CA GLY A 80 -21.70 9.44 1.97
C GLY A 80 -23.11 8.87 1.82
N ASN A 81 -24.15 9.64 2.20
CA ASN A 81 -25.53 9.17 2.24
C ASN A 81 -26.37 9.66 1.06
N GLU A 82 -25.82 10.53 0.22
CA GLU A 82 -26.56 11.10 -0.90
C GLU A 82 -25.88 10.94 -2.24
N GLY A 83 -26.71 10.89 -3.25
CA GLY A 83 -26.31 10.97 -4.61
C GLY A 83 -26.67 9.78 -5.47
N GLY A 84 -27.81 9.20 -5.23
CA GLY A 84 -28.25 8.03 -5.98
C GLY A 84 -27.53 6.77 -5.49
N ASP A 85 -27.95 5.61 -5.95
CA ASP A 85 -27.23 4.37 -5.68
C ASP A 85 -25.78 4.57 -6.06
N PRO A 86 -24.84 4.60 -5.07
CA PRO A 86 -23.45 4.62 -5.42
C PRO A 86 -23.25 3.39 -6.29
N GLU A 87 -22.81 3.56 -7.52
CA GLU A 87 -22.47 2.42 -8.36
C GLU A 87 -21.59 1.51 -7.52
N ASP A 88 -21.96 0.24 -7.39
CA ASP A 88 -21.10 -0.72 -6.71
C ASP A 88 -19.72 -0.62 -7.32
N PRO A 89 -18.66 -0.52 -6.49
CA PRO A 89 -17.33 -0.37 -7.03
C PRO A 89 -17.11 -1.47 -8.07
N LYS A 90 -16.76 -1.06 -9.29
CA LYS A 90 -16.46 -2.01 -10.36
C LYS A 90 -15.21 -2.77 -9.95
N PHE A 91 -15.37 -4.05 -9.75
CA PHE A 91 -14.23 -4.92 -9.50
C PHE A 91 -13.66 -5.48 -10.80
N PRO A 92 -12.35 -5.72 -10.83
CA PRO A 92 -11.38 -5.47 -9.76
C PRO A 92 -11.10 -3.97 -9.56
N ILE A 93 -10.76 -3.59 -8.33
CA ILE A 93 -10.22 -2.28 -8.03
C ILE A 93 -8.71 -2.34 -8.24
N ILE A 94 -8.19 -1.40 -9.00
CA ILE A 94 -6.75 -1.30 -9.26
C ILE A 94 -6.15 -0.23 -8.33
N MET A 95 -5.24 -0.67 -7.46
CA MET A 95 -4.36 0.23 -6.73
C MET A 95 -3.07 0.38 -7.52
N ASP A 96 -2.76 1.60 -7.90
CA ASP A 96 -1.61 1.92 -8.74
C ASP A 96 -0.66 2.88 -8.00
N ASP A 97 0.64 2.55 -8.01
CA ASP A 97 1.69 3.41 -7.48
C ASP A 97 2.81 3.53 -8.51
N ASN A 98 2.89 4.70 -9.12
CA ASN A 98 3.85 5.03 -10.17
C ASN A 98 5.09 5.78 -9.65
N ARG A 99 5.31 5.79 -8.33
CA ARG A 99 6.53 6.38 -7.75
C ARG A 99 7.73 5.49 -8.03
N ASN A 100 8.84 6.10 -8.40
CA ASN A 100 10.09 5.39 -8.61
C ASN A 100 10.80 5.12 -7.28
N TYR A 101 11.28 3.88 -7.13
CA TYR A 101 12.10 3.46 -5.99
C TYR A 101 13.38 2.82 -6.51
N ALA A 102 14.52 3.31 -6.06
CA ALA A 102 15.82 2.75 -6.39
C ALA A 102 16.34 1.88 -5.23
N TYR A 103 16.75 0.67 -5.55
CA TYR A 103 17.44 -0.24 -4.65
C TYR A 103 18.86 -0.41 -5.15
N LEU A 104 19.82 -0.11 -4.27
CA LEU A 104 21.24 -0.11 -4.57
C LEU A 104 21.91 -1.13 -3.65
N PHE A 105 22.76 -1.96 -4.22
CA PHE A 105 23.40 -3.05 -3.50
C PHE A 105 24.90 -3.07 -3.77
N GLU A 106 25.64 -3.52 -2.73
CA GLU A 106 27.05 -3.84 -2.74
C GLU A 106 27.28 -5.34 -2.62
N ASP A 107 28.13 -5.91 -3.45
CA ASP A 107 28.38 -7.35 -3.51
C ASP A 107 29.20 -7.87 -2.34
N GLN A 108 29.93 -6.98 -1.65
CA GLN A 108 30.82 -7.35 -0.55
C GLN A 108 30.27 -7.02 0.84
N TRP A 109 29.10 -6.41 0.94
CA TRP A 109 28.50 -6.12 2.25
C TRP A 109 28.32 -7.40 3.09
N PRO A 110 28.71 -7.43 4.40
CA PRO A 110 29.20 -6.30 5.23
C PRO A 110 30.72 -6.11 5.24
N LEU A 111 31.44 -6.73 4.33
CA LEU A 111 32.89 -6.52 4.19
C LEU A 111 33.17 -5.19 3.48
N TYR A 112 34.43 -4.74 3.57
CA TYR A 112 34.86 -3.52 2.90
C TYR A 112 34.88 -3.72 1.38
N GLY A 113 34.06 -2.96 0.69
CA GLY A 113 34.03 -2.79 -0.77
C GLY A 113 34.46 -1.37 -1.14
N ASP A 114 34.16 -0.97 -2.36
CA ASP A 114 34.43 0.40 -2.85
C ASP A 114 33.31 1.39 -2.51
N TYR A 115 32.18 0.89 -1.99
CA TYR A 115 31.03 1.66 -1.51
C TYR A 115 30.42 2.63 -2.53
N ASP A 116 30.49 2.29 -3.80
CA ASP A 116 29.91 3.14 -4.84
C ASP A 116 28.44 2.80 -5.15
N MET A 117 27.90 1.75 -4.48
CA MET A 117 26.49 1.34 -4.52
C MET A 117 25.97 1.07 -5.92
N ASN A 118 26.80 0.57 -6.82
CA ASN A 118 26.47 0.31 -8.22
C ASN A 118 26.58 -1.16 -8.63
N ASP A 119 26.97 -2.04 -7.72
CA ASP A 119 27.14 -3.47 -8.00
C ASP A 119 25.87 -4.11 -8.53
N LEU A 120 24.73 -3.69 -8.00
CA LEU A 120 23.41 -3.98 -8.55
C LEU A 120 22.47 -2.80 -8.26
N VAL A 121 21.86 -2.23 -9.29
CA VAL A 121 20.86 -1.18 -9.16
C VAL A 121 19.56 -1.58 -9.83
N LEU A 122 18.50 -1.69 -9.02
CA LEU A 122 17.14 -1.98 -9.46
C LEU A 122 16.26 -0.74 -9.26
N ILE A 123 15.49 -0.37 -10.27
CA ILE A 123 14.51 0.72 -10.19
C ILE A 123 13.12 0.16 -10.37
N ILE A 124 12.30 0.26 -9.34
CA ILE A 124 10.86 -0.05 -9.43
C ILE A 124 10.15 1.18 -9.94
N LYS A 125 9.42 1.06 -11.05
CA LYS A 125 8.71 2.15 -11.73
C LYS A 125 7.23 2.14 -11.48
N GLU A 126 6.64 0.96 -11.37
CA GLU A 126 5.21 0.79 -11.23
C GLU A 126 4.90 -0.41 -10.34
N ARG A 127 3.90 -0.26 -9.51
CA ARG A 127 3.33 -1.33 -8.69
C ARG A 127 1.81 -1.25 -8.79
N LYS A 128 1.17 -2.31 -9.28
CA LYS A 128 -0.27 -2.41 -9.36
C LYS A 128 -0.75 -3.60 -8.55
N ILE A 129 -1.83 -3.41 -7.81
CA ILE A 129 -2.53 -4.48 -7.10
C ILE A 129 -3.99 -4.45 -7.53
N SER A 130 -4.46 -5.56 -8.04
CA SER A 130 -5.87 -5.80 -8.35
C SER A 130 -6.56 -6.42 -7.15
N ILE A 131 -7.66 -5.82 -6.69
CA ILE A 131 -8.39 -6.22 -5.48
C ILE A 131 -9.81 -6.60 -5.87
N ASN A 132 -10.27 -7.76 -5.40
CA ASN A 132 -11.62 -8.25 -5.63
C ASN A 132 -12.64 -7.71 -4.61
N LYS A 133 -13.92 -8.02 -4.86
CA LYS A 133 -15.05 -7.63 -3.99
C LYS A 133 -14.97 -8.14 -2.55
N SER A 134 -14.12 -9.13 -2.27
CA SER A 134 -13.86 -9.64 -0.93
C SER A 134 -12.66 -8.96 -0.26
N ASN A 135 -12.16 -7.86 -0.86
CA ASN A 135 -10.99 -7.11 -0.40
C ASN A 135 -9.71 -7.95 -0.33
N LYS A 136 -9.55 -8.88 -1.28
CA LYS A 136 -8.36 -9.71 -1.43
C LYS A 136 -7.61 -9.34 -2.69
N ALA A 137 -6.29 -9.31 -2.63
CA ALA A 137 -5.46 -9.17 -3.81
C ALA A 137 -5.60 -10.40 -4.69
N GLU A 138 -5.86 -10.19 -5.99
CA GLU A 138 -5.96 -11.23 -7.01
C GLU A 138 -4.74 -11.21 -7.93
N GLU A 139 -4.19 -10.04 -8.16
CA GLU A 139 -3.07 -9.86 -9.05
C GLU A 139 -2.13 -8.79 -8.52
N PHE A 140 -0.84 -8.99 -8.68
CA PHE A 140 0.20 -8.02 -8.39
C PHE A 140 1.09 -7.88 -9.62
N THR A 141 1.17 -6.68 -10.16
CA THR A 141 2.07 -6.34 -11.27
C THR A 141 3.17 -5.42 -10.78
N LEU A 142 4.40 -5.74 -11.16
CA LEU A 142 5.58 -4.97 -10.85
C LEU A 142 6.35 -4.65 -12.14
N SER A 143 6.61 -3.37 -12.39
CA SER A 143 7.53 -2.93 -13.44
C SER A 143 8.85 -2.51 -12.80
N LEU A 144 9.93 -3.16 -13.19
CA LEU A 144 11.25 -2.84 -12.68
C LEU A 144 12.29 -2.85 -13.81
N ASP A 145 13.29 -2.00 -13.65
CA ASP A 145 14.46 -1.94 -14.53
C ASP A 145 15.71 -2.34 -13.76
N LEU A 146 16.56 -3.17 -14.37
CA LEU A 146 17.94 -3.33 -13.97
C LEU A 146 18.77 -2.21 -14.60
N SER A 147 19.21 -1.25 -13.77
CA SER A 147 19.89 -0.03 -14.24
C SER A 147 21.41 -0.15 -14.26
N ALA A 148 21.98 -0.92 -13.34
CA ALA A 148 23.41 -1.17 -13.28
C ALA A 148 23.74 -2.56 -12.78
N ALA A 149 24.86 -3.08 -13.24
CA ALA A 149 25.53 -4.28 -12.76
C ALA A 149 27.04 -4.00 -12.80
N GLY A 150 27.58 -3.42 -11.72
CA GLY A 150 28.99 -3.01 -11.57
C GLY A 150 29.87 -4.13 -11.03
N ALA A 151 29.27 -5.07 -10.28
CA ALA A 151 30.01 -6.16 -9.63
C ALA A 151 30.83 -7.00 -10.60
N THR A 152 32.00 -7.44 -10.15
CA THR A 152 32.79 -8.44 -10.88
C THR A 152 32.24 -9.85 -10.73
N LYS A 153 31.42 -10.10 -9.69
CA LYS A 153 30.78 -11.38 -9.43
C LYS A 153 29.46 -11.54 -10.20
N SER A 154 29.02 -12.81 -10.34
CA SER A 154 27.66 -13.08 -10.79
C SER A 154 26.70 -12.77 -9.69
N ILE A 155 25.80 -11.84 -9.91
CA ILE A 155 24.75 -11.46 -8.98
C ILE A 155 23.41 -11.83 -9.61
N GLY A 156 22.65 -12.67 -8.91
CA GLY A 156 21.24 -12.92 -9.19
C GLY A 156 20.35 -12.06 -8.30
N ALA A 157 19.10 -11.89 -8.70
CA ALA A 157 18.11 -11.20 -7.90
C ALA A 157 16.78 -11.93 -7.90
N ALA A 158 16.07 -11.81 -6.77
CA ALA A 158 14.71 -12.30 -6.59
C ALA A 158 13.93 -11.32 -5.70
N ILE A 159 12.61 -11.35 -5.80
CA ILE A 159 11.71 -10.60 -4.94
C ILE A 159 11.01 -11.58 -4.00
N MET A 160 11.07 -11.31 -2.72
CA MET A 160 10.25 -12.02 -1.74
C MET A 160 9.01 -11.18 -1.42
N LEU A 161 7.84 -11.78 -1.52
CA LEU A 161 6.59 -11.17 -1.07
C LEU A 161 6.40 -11.47 0.42
N ASP A 162 6.83 -10.54 1.26
CA ASP A 162 6.77 -10.70 2.71
C ASP A 162 5.33 -10.94 3.19
N GLY A 163 5.15 -11.96 4.04
CA GLY A 163 3.85 -12.36 4.56
C GLY A 163 2.93 -13.08 3.56
N VAL A 164 3.36 -13.28 2.30
CA VAL A 164 2.61 -14.04 1.29
C VAL A 164 3.19 -15.45 1.19
N PRO A 165 2.49 -16.50 1.68
CA PRO A 165 2.96 -17.86 1.55
C PRO A 165 3.17 -18.25 0.08
N ALA A 166 4.19 -19.04 -0.23
CA ALA A 166 4.43 -19.54 -1.59
C ALA A 166 3.20 -20.24 -2.19
N SER A 167 2.40 -20.93 -1.35
CA SER A 167 1.15 -21.60 -1.74
C SER A 167 0.00 -20.65 -2.12
N ALA A 168 0.09 -19.38 -1.78
CA ALA A 168 -0.91 -18.37 -2.16
C ALA A 168 -0.81 -17.98 -3.64
N ILE A 169 0.33 -18.26 -4.29
CA ILE A 169 0.52 -18.03 -5.73
C ILE A 169 -0.07 -19.21 -6.48
N THR A 170 -1.27 -19.04 -7.00
CA THR A 170 -2.06 -20.11 -7.62
C THR A 170 -1.91 -20.18 -9.15
N GLN A 171 -1.33 -19.14 -9.75
CA GLN A 171 -1.06 -19.08 -11.18
C GLN A 171 0.43 -18.85 -11.42
N PRO A 172 0.97 -19.31 -12.56
CA PRO A 172 2.35 -19.02 -12.93
C PRO A 172 2.60 -17.50 -13.00
N VAL A 173 3.78 -17.10 -12.51
CA VAL A 173 4.23 -15.71 -12.67
C VAL A 173 4.55 -15.46 -14.14
N GLU A 174 4.03 -14.37 -14.67
CA GLU A 174 4.33 -13.95 -16.04
C GLU A 174 5.54 -13.03 -16.04
N PHE A 175 6.47 -13.27 -16.95
CA PHE A 175 7.67 -12.45 -17.15
C PHE A 175 7.73 -11.96 -18.59
N SER A 176 8.29 -10.76 -18.78
CA SER A 176 8.64 -10.29 -20.12
C SER A 176 9.73 -11.16 -20.78
N ASP A 177 10.66 -11.69 -19.97
CA ASP A 177 11.69 -12.65 -20.36
C ASP A 177 12.03 -13.58 -19.19
N ASN A 178 11.80 -14.88 -19.34
CA ASN A 178 12.07 -15.89 -18.30
C ASN A 178 13.34 -16.69 -18.55
N SER A 179 14.13 -16.37 -19.54
CA SER A 179 15.39 -17.07 -19.84
C SER A 179 16.50 -16.76 -18.85
N LEU A 180 16.30 -15.75 -17.99
CA LEU A 180 17.33 -15.12 -17.17
C LEU A 180 17.45 -15.67 -15.75
N PHE A 181 16.67 -16.71 -15.37
CA PHE A 181 16.72 -17.29 -14.01
C PHE A 181 16.85 -18.82 -13.98
N LYS A 182 17.64 -19.36 -14.89
CA LYS A 182 17.89 -20.83 -14.98
C LYS A 182 18.61 -21.41 -13.76
N GLY A 183 19.30 -20.59 -12.99
CA GLY A 183 20.00 -20.96 -11.77
C GLY A 183 19.09 -21.16 -10.55
N PHE A 184 17.82 -20.75 -10.62
CA PHE A 184 16.86 -20.91 -9.54
C PHE A 184 16.12 -22.27 -9.63
N ASN A 185 15.78 -22.82 -8.48
CA ASN A 185 14.99 -24.05 -8.39
C ASN A 185 13.51 -23.73 -8.24
N VAL A 186 12.81 -23.48 -9.34
CA VAL A 186 11.44 -23.02 -9.34
C VAL A 186 10.43 -24.16 -9.51
N ASN A 187 9.23 -23.96 -8.96
CA ASN A 187 8.06 -24.81 -9.15
C ASN A 187 7.32 -24.48 -10.48
N SER A 188 6.17 -25.13 -10.70
CA SER A 188 5.33 -24.88 -11.90
C SER A 188 4.81 -23.46 -12.01
N ASN A 189 4.73 -22.72 -10.90
CA ASN A 189 4.27 -21.32 -10.86
C ASN A 189 5.45 -20.35 -10.93
N LEU A 190 6.66 -20.81 -11.22
CA LEU A 190 7.90 -20.04 -11.30
C LEU A 190 8.29 -19.36 -9.98
N ILE A 191 7.91 -19.95 -8.85
CA ILE A 191 8.29 -19.54 -7.51
C ILE A 191 9.41 -20.45 -7.01
N GLU A 192 10.43 -19.88 -6.36
CA GLU A 192 11.55 -20.62 -5.78
C GLU A 192 11.05 -21.64 -4.76
N ASN A 193 11.52 -22.89 -4.90
CA ASN A 193 11.17 -23.99 -4.01
C ASN A 193 11.84 -23.86 -2.64
N GLY A 194 11.18 -24.38 -1.61
CA GLY A 194 11.75 -24.50 -0.26
C GLY A 194 11.71 -23.22 0.56
N GLN A 195 10.97 -22.21 0.10
CA GLN A 195 10.76 -20.96 0.83
C GLN A 195 9.38 -20.94 1.47
N ASP A 196 9.27 -20.37 2.68
CA ASP A 196 7.98 -20.18 3.36
C ASP A 196 7.12 -19.14 2.67
N TYR A 197 7.74 -18.04 2.21
CA TYR A 197 7.09 -16.98 1.45
C TYR A 197 7.38 -17.12 -0.05
N ALA A 198 6.54 -16.47 -0.86
CA ALA A 198 6.71 -16.46 -2.30
C ALA A 198 7.98 -15.69 -2.68
N VAL A 199 8.95 -16.38 -3.23
CA VAL A 199 10.19 -15.82 -3.79
C VAL A 199 10.15 -15.96 -5.30
N ILE A 200 10.15 -14.81 -5.98
CA ILE A 200 10.03 -14.68 -7.42
C ILE A 200 11.39 -14.33 -7.99
N PRO A 201 12.08 -15.24 -8.71
CA PRO A 201 13.31 -14.93 -9.39
C PRO A 201 13.15 -13.83 -10.44
N LEU A 202 14.15 -12.98 -10.58
CA LEU A 202 14.20 -11.96 -11.64
C LEU A 202 15.23 -12.32 -12.71
N PHE A 203 16.44 -12.64 -12.28
CA PHE A 203 17.54 -13.10 -13.13
C PHE A 203 18.62 -13.78 -12.28
N ASP A 204 19.40 -14.67 -12.87
CA ASP A 204 20.52 -15.36 -12.22
C ASP A 204 21.88 -14.69 -12.44
N ASP A 205 21.94 -13.75 -13.37
CA ASP A 205 23.17 -13.00 -13.68
C ASP A 205 22.81 -11.59 -14.22
N ALA A 206 23.13 -10.58 -13.44
CA ALA A 206 22.81 -9.18 -13.77
C ALA A 206 23.49 -8.71 -15.06
N HIS A 207 24.73 -9.16 -15.32
CA HIS A 207 25.42 -8.76 -16.56
C HIS A 207 24.73 -9.33 -17.81
N LYS A 208 24.34 -10.61 -17.76
CA LYS A 208 23.57 -11.23 -18.83
C LYS A 208 22.22 -10.56 -19.03
N ALA A 209 21.55 -10.22 -17.92
CA ALA A 209 20.27 -9.53 -17.97
C ALA A 209 20.37 -8.14 -18.63
N LEU A 210 21.53 -7.45 -18.50
CA LEU A 210 21.84 -6.22 -19.23
C LEU A 210 22.33 -6.44 -20.64
N GLY A 211 22.47 -7.68 -21.13
CA GLY A 211 23.02 -7.99 -22.44
C GLY A 211 24.52 -7.68 -22.55
N ARG A 212 25.23 -7.73 -21.44
CA ARG A 212 26.69 -7.46 -21.39
C ARG A 212 27.44 -8.73 -21.01
N ASP A 213 28.61 -8.91 -21.63
CA ASP A 213 29.59 -9.87 -21.15
C ASP A 213 30.31 -9.28 -19.92
N ARG A 214 30.68 -10.17 -19.00
CA ARG A 214 31.54 -9.76 -17.87
C ARG A 214 32.92 -9.41 -18.39
N TYR A 215 33.49 -8.38 -17.83
CA TYR A 215 34.88 -7.99 -18.06
C TYR A 215 35.83 -8.87 -17.23
#